data_74a55bae4452bd83b791245bc1589bb4
#
_entry.id   74a55bae4452bd83b791245bc1589bb4
#
_cell.length_a   1.000
_cell.length_b   1.000
_cell.length_c   1.000
_cell.angle_alpha   90.00
_cell.angle_beta   90.00
_cell.angle_gamma   90.00
#
_symmetry.space_group_name_H-M   'P 1'
#
loop_
_entity.id
_entity.type
_entity.pdbx_description
1 polymer ?
#
loop_
_entity_poly.entity_id
_entity_poly.type
_entity_poly.pdbx_seq_one_letter_code
_entity_poly.pdbx_strand_id
1 'polypeptide(L)'
;MKKALTILLVMLLAVSLFAQGAKESSGITKSPFSDDVEVRVVALKGPTAMGMVKMMDEGKYTFSLESAPDAVVPAIVKGEVDIAAIPANLASVIYNNTGKVEVLGINTLGVLYICGFGDSAITSVDDIKGKTIYASGKGSTPQYALETILNSLGLVDGKDVYVEWKSEHAECVAALASSNGSALAMLPQPFATTAMMQNKDIHILYDMNDAFEAIAGTPLVTGVVVARKDFIKEHESAVKAFLEDYKASVEFVNSNTKEASELIEKYGIIKAAVAAKALPYCNITLITGNELEKTLSVYLEALYAQNPKSIGQKLPAADFYYL
;
A
#
# COMPACT_ATOMS: atom_id res chain seq x y z
N MET A 1 -14.77 -70.70 -33.90
CA MET A 1 -15.69 -69.61 -33.58
C MET A 1 -15.74 -69.23 -32.09
N LYS A 2 -15.50 -70.14 -31.14
CA LYS A 2 -15.58 -69.82 -29.69
C LYS A 2 -14.38 -69.08 -29.15
N LYS A 3 -13.19 -69.15 -29.75
CA LYS A 3 -11.96 -68.45 -29.31
C LYS A 3 -11.91 -66.99 -29.76
N ALA A 4 -12.58 -66.60 -30.85
CA ALA A 4 -12.62 -65.21 -31.31
C ALA A 4 -13.61 -64.34 -30.47
N LEU A 5 -14.61 -64.96 -29.88
CA LEU A 5 -15.60 -64.25 -29.06
C LEU A 5 -15.05 -63.90 -27.67
N THR A 6 -14.12 -64.73 -27.12
CA THR A 6 -13.50 -64.50 -25.81
C THR A 6 -12.49 -63.37 -25.86
N ILE A 7 -11.76 -63.17 -26.99
CA ILE A 7 -10.81 -62.05 -27.15
C ILE A 7 -11.56 -60.74 -27.35
N LEU A 8 -12.71 -60.72 -28.00
CA LEU A 8 -13.53 -59.53 -28.16
C LEU A 8 -14.14 -59.04 -26.83
N LEU A 9 -14.51 -60.01 -25.94
CA LEU A 9 -15.07 -59.67 -24.64
C LEU A 9 -14.03 -59.09 -23.65
N VAL A 10 -12.78 -59.55 -23.76
CA VAL A 10 -11.67 -59.03 -22.92
C VAL A 10 -11.21 -57.64 -23.39
N MET A 11 -11.28 -57.34 -24.69
CA MET A 11 -11.01 -55.98 -25.22
C MET A 11 -12.10 -54.96 -24.86
N LEU A 12 -13.36 -55.38 -24.75
CA LEU A 12 -14.45 -54.50 -24.32
C LEU A 12 -14.41 -54.16 -22.83
N LEU A 13 -13.83 -55.04 -21.99
CA LEU A 13 -13.62 -54.78 -20.56
C LEU A 13 -12.39 -53.87 -20.26
N ALA A 14 -11.41 -53.78 -21.16
CA ALA A 14 -10.26 -52.92 -21.01
C ALA A 14 -10.51 -51.45 -21.37
N VAL A 15 -11.55 -51.14 -22.15
CA VAL A 15 -11.93 -49.77 -22.54
C VAL A 15 -12.82 -49.09 -21.51
N SER A 16 -13.49 -49.83 -20.63
CA SER A 16 -14.35 -49.26 -19.58
C SER A 16 -13.64 -48.85 -18.31
N LEU A 17 -12.30 -49.06 -18.20
CA LEU A 17 -11.50 -48.63 -17.04
C LEU A 17 -10.77 -47.29 -17.24
N PHE A 18 -10.89 -46.65 -18.41
CA PHE A 18 -10.27 -45.33 -18.68
C PHE A 18 -11.28 -44.18 -18.77
N ALA A 19 -12.56 -44.42 -18.45
CA ALA A 19 -13.61 -43.38 -18.42
C ALA A 19 -14.09 -43.05 -17.01
N GLN A 20 -13.23 -43.22 -16.00
CA GLN A 20 -13.41 -42.49 -14.73
C GLN A 20 -12.71 -41.13 -14.90
N GLY A 21 -13.55 -40.14 -15.19
CA GLY A 21 -13.14 -38.76 -15.27
C GLY A 21 -12.28 -38.38 -14.06
N ALA A 22 -11.08 -37.93 -14.32
CA ALA A 22 -10.36 -37.17 -13.36
C ALA A 22 -11.30 -36.03 -12.95
N LYS A 23 -11.89 -36.10 -11.76
CA LYS A 23 -12.24 -34.92 -11.03
C LYS A 23 -10.91 -34.20 -10.87
N GLU A 24 -10.73 -33.14 -11.62
CA GLU A 24 -9.80 -32.09 -11.21
C GLU A 24 -10.22 -31.69 -9.80
N SER A 25 -9.59 -32.30 -8.81
CA SER A 25 -9.48 -31.65 -7.54
C SER A 25 -8.68 -30.40 -7.88
N SER A 26 -9.30 -29.25 -7.80
CA SER A 26 -8.62 -28.00 -7.59
C SER A 26 -7.86 -28.12 -6.26
N GLY A 27 -6.79 -28.90 -6.29
CA GLY A 27 -5.80 -28.94 -5.24
C GLY A 27 -5.19 -27.56 -5.22
N ILE A 28 -5.52 -26.78 -4.19
CA ILE A 28 -4.72 -25.65 -3.76
C ILE A 28 -3.31 -26.24 -3.67
N THR A 29 -2.46 -25.92 -4.63
CA THR A 29 -1.04 -26.25 -4.56
C THR A 29 -0.50 -25.39 -3.42
N LYS A 30 -0.33 -26.02 -2.24
CA LYS A 30 0.37 -25.38 -1.11
C LYS A 30 1.69 -24.86 -1.66
N SER A 31 1.99 -23.59 -1.40
CA SER A 31 3.29 -23.02 -1.71
C SER A 31 4.36 -23.93 -1.09
N PRO A 32 5.44 -24.26 -1.81
CA PRO A 32 6.51 -25.09 -1.28
C PRO A 32 7.21 -24.49 -0.03
N PHE A 33 6.88 -23.25 0.32
CA PHE A 33 7.45 -22.50 1.44
C PHE A 33 6.49 -22.33 2.62
N SER A 34 5.29 -22.93 2.64
CA SER A 34 4.34 -22.72 3.74
C SER A 34 4.57 -23.70 4.88
N ASP A 35 4.78 -23.17 6.09
CA ASP A 35 4.54 -23.91 7.33
C ASP A 35 3.01 -24.00 7.53
N ASP A 36 2.54 -25.00 8.31
CA ASP A 36 1.12 -25.10 8.70
C ASP A 36 0.83 -24.09 9.85
N VAL A 37 1.29 -22.83 9.73
CA VAL A 37 1.09 -21.78 10.73
C VAL A 37 0.06 -20.77 10.24
N GLU A 38 -0.82 -20.34 11.13
CA GLU A 38 -1.72 -19.22 10.90
C GLU A 38 -0.92 -17.92 10.88
N VAL A 39 -0.94 -17.20 9.75
CA VAL A 39 -0.28 -15.90 9.60
C VAL A 39 -1.33 -14.79 9.72
N ARG A 40 -1.18 -13.95 10.74
CA ARG A 40 -2.08 -12.85 11.03
C ARG A 40 -1.54 -11.55 10.46
N VAL A 41 -2.30 -10.95 9.57
CA VAL A 41 -1.92 -9.76 8.82
C VAL A 41 -2.84 -8.60 9.14
N VAL A 42 -2.29 -7.43 9.43
CA VAL A 42 -3.06 -6.19 9.55
C VAL A 42 -2.62 -5.20 8.48
N ALA A 43 -3.57 -4.51 7.85
CA ALA A 43 -3.27 -3.45 6.90
C ALA A 43 -4.13 -2.20 7.15
N LEU A 44 -3.56 -1.03 6.86
CA LEU A 44 -4.33 0.21 6.86
C LEU A 44 -5.19 0.31 5.60
N LYS A 45 -6.45 0.72 5.77
CA LYS A 45 -7.36 0.97 4.65
C LYS A 45 -6.79 2.02 3.70
N GLY A 46 -6.72 1.69 2.43
CA GLY A 46 -6.13 2.52 1.40
C GLY A 46 -5.19 1.72 0.49
N PRO A 47 -4.26 2.37 -0.22
CA PRO A 47 -3.36 1.70 -1.16
C PRO A 47 -2.55 0.55 -0.54
N THR A 48 -2.13 0.68 0.72
CA THR A 48 -1.41 -0.38 1.47
C THR A 48 -2.19 -1.70 1.59
N ALA A 49 -3.52 -1.63 1.72
CA ALA A 49 -4.39 -2.80 1.77
C ALA A 49 -4.86 -3.26 0.37
N MET A 50 -5.01 -2.31 -0.57
CA MET A 50 -5.52 -2.61 -1.92
C MET A 50 -4.66 -3.63 -2.65
N GLY A 51 -3.33 -3.60 -2.48
CA GLY A 51 -2.42 -4.58 -3.07
C GLY A 51 -2.59 -6.01 -2.56
N MET A 52 -3.29 -6.19 -1.42
CA MET A 52 -3.48 -7.50 -0.76
C MET A 52 -4.84 -8.15 -1.03
N VAL A 53 -5.75 -7.49 -1.78
CA VAL A 53 -7.16 -7.96 -1.87
C VAL A 53 -7.30 -9.33 -2.52
N LYS A 54 -6.39 -9.72 -3.41
CA LYS A 54 -6.39 -11.06 -4.00
C LYS A 54 -6.02 -12.12 -2.96
N MET A 55 -5.01 -11.85 -2.11
CA MET A 55 -4.65 -12.72 -0.99
C MET A 55 -5.78 -12.85 0.03
N MET A 56 -6.49 -11.74 0.30
CA MET A 56 -7.68 -11.76 1.17
C MET A 56 -8.77 -12.67 0.60
N ASP A 57 -8.96 -12.63 -0.73
CA ASP A 57 -9.99 -13.44 -1.40
C ASP A 57 -9.64 -14.93 -1.45
N GLU A 58 -8.36 -15.25 -1.48
CA GLU A 58 -7.88 -16.64 -1.44
C GLU A 58 -7.97 -17.28 -0.05
N GLY A 59 -8.07 -16.46 1.01
CA GLY A 59 -8.34 -16.93 2.37
C GLY A 59 -7.21 -17.74 3.01
N LYS A 60 -5.96 -17.57 2.55
CA LYS A 60 -4.79 -18.26 3.12
C LYS A 60 -4.28 -17.63 4.42
N TYR A 61 -4.62 -16.36 4.66
CA TYR A 61 -4.12 -15.52 5.75
C TYR A 61 -5.29 -14.95 6.54
N THR A 62 -5.08 -14.72 7.84
CA THR A 62 -6.08 -14.03 8.68
C THR A 62 -5.85 -12.53 8.61
N PHE A 63 -6.69 -11.82 7.88
CA PHE A 63 -6.58 -10.37 7.67
C PHE A 63 -7.45 -9.56 8.62
N SER A 64 -6.91 -8.44 9.10
CA SER A 64 -7.66 -7.34 9.70
C SER A 64 -7.34 -6.01 8.99
N LEU A 65 -8.34 -5.13 8.89
CA LEU A 65 -8.22 -3.82 8.26
C LEU A 65 -8.51 -2.72 9.27
N GLU A 66 -7.55 -1.82 9.43
CA GLU A 66 -7.65 -0.71 10.37
C GLU A 66 -7.70 0.64 9.61
N SER A 67 -8.36 1.62 10.21
CA SER A 67 -8.49 2.96 9.63
C SER A 67 -7.36 3.91 10.06
N ALA A 68 -6.68 3.60 11.15
CA ALA A 68 -5.62 4.45 11.72
C ALA A 68 -4.46 3.62 12.28
N PRO A 69 -3.23 4.16 12.25
CA PRO A 69 -2.02 3.48 12.75
C PRO A 69 -2.07 3.16 14.25
N ASP A 70 -2.84 3.90 15.03
CA ASP A 70 -2.91 3.76 16.50
C ASP A 70 -3.40 2.37 16.96
N ALA A 71 -4.19 1.68 16.11
CA ALA A 71 -4.62 0.31 16.36
C ALA A 71 -3.54 -0.71 15.96
N VAL A 72 -2.79 -0.42 14.89
CA VAL A 72 -1.81 -1.36 14.30
C VAL A 72 -0.54 -1.46 15.13
N VAL A 73 0.00 -0.33 15.60
CA VAL A 73 1.27 -0.30 16.34
C VAL A 73 1.24 -1.16 17.60
N PRO A 74 0.22 -1.07 18.49
CA PRO A 74 0.16 -1.95 19.65
C PRO A 74 0.02 -3.43 19.27
N ALA A 75 -0.75 -3.76 18.25
CA ALA A 75 -0.98 -5.13 17.81
C ALA A 75 0.30 -5.83 17.36
N ILE A 76 1.13 -5.17 16.51
CA ILE A 76 2.40 -5.74 16.05
C ILE A 76 3.43 -5.83 17.19
N VAL A 77 3.51 -4.83 18.06
CA VAL A 77 4.48 -4.80 19.18
C VAL A 77 4.16 -5.85 20.25
N LYS A 78 2.88 -6.12 20.51
CA LYS A 78 2.42 -7.15 21.47
C LYS A 78 2.42 -8.57 20.88
N GLY A 79 2.59 -8.73 19.57
CA GLY A 79 2.51 -10.04 18.90
C GLY A 79 1.08 -10.54 18.66
N GLU A 80 0.10 -9.64 18.66
CA GLU A 80 -1.29 -9.94 18.31
C GLU A 80 -1.45 -10.19 16.80
N VAL A 81 -0.54 -9.60 15.98
CA VAL A 81 -0.39 -9.84 14.54
C VAL A 81 1.08 -10.12 14.21
N ASP A 82 1.33 -10.77 13.07
CA ASP A 82 2.65 -11.23 12.66
C ASP A 82 3.24 -10.33 11.58
N ILE A 83 2.39 -9.83 10.68
CA ILE A 83 2.74 -8.96 9.55
C ILE A 83 1.83 -7.73 9.57
N ALA A 84 2.40 -6.56 9.25
CA ALA A 84 1.63 -5.32 9.17
C ALA A 84 2.02 -4.48 7.95
N ALA A 85 1.01 -3.93 7.25
CA ALA A 85 1.20 -2.92 6.20
C ALA A 85 0.93 -1.52 6.77
N ILE A 86 1.98 -0.71 6.88
CA ILE A 86 2.01 0.56 7.62
C ILE A 86 2.80 1.65 6.88
N PRO A 87 2.68 2.93 7.29
CA PRO A 87 3.52 4.01 6.76
C PRO A 87 5.01 3.74 6.96
N ALA A 88 5.81 4.08 5.95
CA ALA A 88 7.25 3.78 5.94
C ALA A 88 8.02 4.42 7.11
N ASN A 89 7.73 5.68 7.43
CA ASN A 89 8.35 6.35 8.57
C ASN A 89 7.98 5.71 9.91
N LEU A 90 6.74 5.22 10.04
CA LEU A 90 6.27 4.55 11.25
C LEU A 90 6.97 3.21 11.49
N ALA A 91 7.29 2.46 10.42
CA ALA A 91 8.10 1.25 10.53
C ALA A 91 9.47 1.52 11.17
N SER A 92 10.14 2.60 10.75
CA SER A 92 11.39 3.05 11.37
C SER A 92 11.22 3.46 12.83
N VAL A 93 10.13 4.18 13.17
CA VAL A 93 9.82 4.53 14.56
C VAL A 93 9.64 3.30 15.44
N ILE A 94 8.88 2.30 14.97
CA ILE A 94 8.65 1.04 15.71
C ILE A 94 9.97 0.30 15.88
N TYR A 95 10.77 0.17 14.81
CA TYR A 95 12.08 -0.48 14.88
C TYR A 95 13.01 0.23 15.87
N ASN A 96 13.16 1.54 15.78
CA ASN A 96 14.06 2.31 16.61
C ASN A 96 13.69 2.29 18.11
N ASN A 97 12.40 2.17 18.41
CA ASN A 97 11.91 2.12 19.78
C ASN A 97 11.89 0.70 20.37
N THR A 98 11.72 -0.33 19.55
CA THR A 98 11.46 -1.69 20.05
C THR A 98 12.45 -2.75 19.57
N GLY A 99 13.09 -2.53 18.41
CA GLY A 99 13.94 -3.53 17.76
C GLY A 99 13.19 -4.76 17.22
N LYS A 100 11.83 -4.74 17.21
CA LYS A 100 11.02 -5.97 17.04
C LYS A 100 10.60 -6.27 15.62
N VAL A 101 10.79 -5.36 14.67
CA VAL A 101 10.28 -5.53 13.29
C VAL A 101 11.39 -5.46 12.26
N GLU A 102 11.17 -6.13 11.13
CA GLU A 102 11.92 -5.97 9.87
C GLU A 102 10.97 -5.60 8.75
N VAL A 103 11.45 -4.80 7.80
CA VAL A 103 10.71 -4.45 6.59
C VAL A 103 10.90 -5.54 5.55
N LEU A 104 9.80 -6.17 5.15
CA LEU A 104 9.78 -7.21 4.11
C LEU A 104 9.77 -6.62 2.69
N GLY A 105 9.15 -5.45 2.53
CA GLY A 105 9.05 -4.80 1.22
C GLY A 105 8.38 -3.43 1.27
N ILE A 106 8.66 -2.60 0.26
CA ILE A 106 7.87 -1.40 -0.04
C ILE A 106 6.63 -1.84 -0.80
N ASN A 107 5.46 -1.48 -0.32
CA ASN A 107 4.20 -1.88 -0.93
C ASN A 107 3.42 -0.74 -1.59
N THR A 108 3.79 0.50 -1.31
CA THR A 108 3.13 1.69 -1.87
C THR A 108 4.15 2.80 -2.01
N LEU A 109 4.34 3.28 -3.23
CA LEU A 109 5.13 4.47 -3.48
C LEU A 109 4.29 5.73 -3.25
N GLY A 110 4.64 6.87 -3.87
CA GLY A 110 3.95 8.12 -3.67
C GLY A 110 2.49 8.08 -4.15
N VAL A 111 1.60 8.65 -3.35
CA VAL A 111 0.15 8.72 -3.64
C VAL A 111 -0.43 10.10 -3.35
N LEU A 112 0.42 11.12 -3.18
CA LEU A 112 0.03 12.45 -2.73
C LEU A 112 -0.11 13.44 -3.89
N TYR A 113 -1.18 14.22 -3.88
CA TYR A 113 -1.52 15.18 -4.91
C TYR A 113 -2.05 16.47 -4.30
N ILE A 114 -1.71 17.62 -4.89
CA ILE A 114 -2.43 18.86 -4.61
C ILE A 114 -3.62 18.94 -5.55
N CYS A 115 -4.81 19.03 -4.98
CA CYS A 115 -6.08 19.20 -5.67
C CYS A 115 -6.63 20.60 -5.45
N GLY A 116 -7.34 21.11 -6.44
CA GLY A 116 -8.00 22.42 -6.40
C GLY A 116 -9.06 22.54 -7.48
N PHE A 117 -9.71 23.71 -7.53
CA PHE A 117 -10.69 24.03 -8.55
C PHE A 117 -10.02 24.51 -9.84
N GLY A 118 -10.61 24.16 -10.99
CA GLY A 118 -10.06 24.45 -12.32
C GLY A 118 -9.04 23.42 -12.76
N ASP A 119 -8.67 23.49 -14.04
CA ASP A 119 -7.81 22.52 -14.72
C ASP A 119 -6.37 23.04 -14.94
N SER A 120 -6.06 24.24 -14.44
CA SER A 120 -4.74 24.83 -14.57
C SER A 120 -3.76 24.20 -13.58
N ALA A 121 -2.77 23.48 -14.10
CA ALA A 121 -1.70 22.92 -13.27
C ALA A 121 -0.95 24.03 -12.50
N ILE A 122 -0.51 23.70 -11.29
CA ILE A 122 0.41 24.53 -10.54
C ILE A 122 1.80 24.41 -11.20
N THR A 123 2.30 25.50 -11.73
CA THR A 123 3.57 25.56 -12.47
C THR A 123 4.58 26.49 -11.82
N SER A 124 4.14 27.32 -10.89
CA SER A 124 5.00 28.29 -10.21
C SER A 124 4.65 28.43 -8.72
N VAL A 125 5.57 29.04 -7.98
CA VAL A 125 5.38 29.40 -6.57
C VAL A 125 4.19 30.36 -6.39
N ASP A 126 3.98 31.24 -7.34
CA ASP A 126 2.91 32.25 -7.28
C ASP A 126 1.51 31.63 -7.35
N ASP A 127 1.38 30.43 -7.93
CA ASP A 127 0.11 29.69 -7.97
C ASP A 127 -0.32 29.18 -6.58
N ILE A 128 0.62 29.07 -5.64
CA ILE A 128 0.41 28.55 -4.27
C ILE A 128 0.42 29.67 -3.24
N LYS A 129 1.15 30.77 -3.46
CA LYS A 129 1.28 31.88 -2.50
C LYS A 129 -0.07 32.44 -2.07
N GLY A 130 -0.21 32.66 -0.77
CA GLY A 130 -1.41 33.21 -0.15
C GLY A 130 -2.57 32.23 -0.04
N LYS A 131 -2.42 31.00 -0.56
CA LYS A 131 -3.51 30.01 -0.49
C LYS A 131 -3.48 29.23 0.82
N THR A 132 -4.66 28.76 1.22
CA THR A 132 -4.83 27.74 2.24
C THR A 132 -4.69 26.36 1.59
N ILE A 133 -3.93 25.47 2.22
CA ILE A 133 -3.79 24.06 1.84
C ILE A 133 -4.39 23.21 2.96
N TYR A 134 -5.55 22.59 2.71
CA TYR A 134 -6.10 21.59 3.62
C TYR A 134 -5.31 20.30 3.53
N ALA A 135 -4.80 19.82 4.65
CA ALA A 135 -3.94 18.64 4.71
C ALA A 135 -4.33 17.73 5.88
N SER A 136 -3.99 16.46 5.80
CA SER A 136 -4.10 15.50 6.90
C SER A 136 -2.89 14.58 6.96
N GLY A 137 -2.77 13.78 8.03
CA GLY A 137 -1.58 12.96 8.22
C GLY A 137 -0.44 13.72 8.88
N LYS A 138 -0.74 14.64 9.82
CA LYS A 138 0.26 15.32 10.62
C LYS A 138 1.07 14.31 11.43
N GLY A 139 2.41 14.46 11.46
CA GLY A 139 3.31 13.50 12.10
C GLY A 139 3.65 12.27 11.26
N SER A 140 3.20 12.21 10.01
CA SER A 140 3.47 11.08 9.10
C SER A 140 3.94 11.54 7.73
N THR A 141 4.19 10.61 6.80
CA THR A 141 4.68 10.87 5.44
C THR A 141 4.05 12.08 4.75
N PRO A 142 2.71 12.30 4.77
CA PRO A 142 2.12 13.47 4.11
C PRO A 142 2.68 14.80 4.59
N GLN A 143 2.85 15.00 5.91
CA GLN A 143 3.42 16.23 6.43
C GLN A 143 4.83 16.45 5.91
N TYR A 144 5.68 15.44 6.04
CA TYR A 144 7.09 15.58 5.67
C TYR A 144 7.29 15.81 4.17
N ALA A 145 6.48 15.16 3.33
CA ALA A 145 6.49 15.39 1.88
C ALA A 145 6.09 16.84 1.55
N LEU A 146 5.02 17.35 2.15
CA LEU A 146 4.57 18.74 1.94
C LEU A 146 5.65 19.74 2.41
N GLU A 147 6.19 19.56 3.60
CA GLU A 147 7.24 20.44 4.14
C GLU A 147 8.51 20.42 3.26
N THR A 148 8.92 19.24 2.76
CA THR A 148 10.05 19.12 1.83
C THR A 148 9.82 19.96 0.58
N ILE A 149 8.65 19.87 -0.02
CA ILE A 149 8.29 20.62 -1.23
C ILE A 149 8.20 22.12 -0.94
N LEU A 150 7.50 22.54 0.10
CA LEU A 150 7.38 23.96 0.47
C LEU A 150 8.74 24.59 0.76
N ASN A 151 9.60 23.89 1.51
CA ASN A 151 10.95 24.35 1.81
C ASN A 151 11.81 24.50 0.55
N SER A 152 11.73 23.57 -0.40
CA SER A 152 12.45 23.65 -1.67
C SER A 152 12.00 24.82 -2.54
N LEU A 153 10.74 25.22 -2.41
CA LEU A 153 10.16 26.38 -3.09
C LEU A 153 10.39 27.69 -2.33
N GLY A 154 11.02 27.65 -1.15
CA GLY A 154 11.23 28.82 -0.29
C GLY A 154 9.95 29.38 0.33
N LEU A 155 8.90 28.55 0.45
CA LEU A 155 7.62 28.92 1.04
C LEU A 155 7.56 28.55 2.51
N VAL A 156 7.08 29.47 3.33
CA VAL A 156 6.97 29.33 4.79
C VAL A 156 5.49 29.21 5.16
N ASP A 157 5.14 28.10 5.84
CA ASP A 157 3.79 27.93 6.41
C ASP A 157 3.49 29.01 7.46
N GLY A 158 2.29 29.55 7.42
CA GLY A 158 1.85 30.67 8.27
C GLY A 158 2.29 32.06 7.80
N LYS A 159 3.04 32.14 6.69
CA LYS A 159 3.51 33.40 6.09
C LYS A 159 3.21 33.48 4.60
N ASP A 160 3.73 32.54 3.84
CA ASP A 160 3.62 32.52 2.38
C ASP A 160 2.49 31.61 1.90
N VAL A 161 2.18 30.57 2.68
CA VAL A 161 1.04 29.65 2.52
C VAL A 161 0.47 29.36 3.91
N TYR A 162 -0.74 28.80 3.98
CA TYR A 162 -1.41 28.48 5.24
C TYR A 162 -1.84 27.02 5.25
N VAL A 163 -1.10 26.12 5.93
CA VAL A 163 -1.44 24.70 6.01
C VAL A 163 -2.42 24.46 7.16
N GLU A 164 -3.64 24.07 6.81
CA GLU A 164 -4.68 23.75 7.78
C GLU A 164 -4.84 22.24 7.94
N TRP A 165 -4.33 21.70 9.06
CA TRP A 165 -4.35 20.27 9.34
C TRP A 165 -5.70 19.81 9.81
N LYS A 166 -6.27 18.81 9.11
CA LYS A 166 -7.50 18.09 9.47
C LYS A 166 -7.16 16.75 10.09
N SER A 167 -8.09 16.17 10.83
CA SER A 167 -7.94 14.85 11.45
C SER A 167 -7.92 13.73 10.40
N GLU A 168 -8.74 13.86 9.36
CA GLU A 168 -8.92 12.84 8.34
C GLU A 168 -8.90 13.42 6.92
N HIS A 169 -8.55 12.58 5.94
CA HIS A 169 -8.54 12.95 4.52
C HIS A 169 -9.93 13.36 4.00
N ALA A 170 -11.00 12.72 4.50
CA ALA A 170 -12.36 13.06 4.12
C ALA A 170 -12.75 14.50 4.51
N GLU A 171 -12.22 15.01 5.63
CA GLU A 171 -12.43 16.40 6.06
C GLU A 171 -11.73 17.38 5.11
N CYS A 172 -10.54 17.00 4.57
CA CYS A 172 -9.88 17.81 3.54
C CYS A 172 -10.69 17.87 2.25
N VAL A 173 -11.29 16.76 1.82
CA VAL A 173 -12.18 16.72 0.66
C VAL A 173 -13.39 17.66 0.86
N ALA A 174 -14.04 17.59 2.03
CA ALA A 174 -15.19 18.43 2.35
C ALA A 174 -14.81 19.92 2.44
N ALA A 175 -13.68 20.23 3.06
CA ALA A 175 -13.16 21.60 3.17
C ALA A 175 -12.83 22.19 1.79
N LEU A 176 -12.15 21.40 0.92
CA LEU A 176 -11.88 21.82 -0.45
C LEU A 176 -13.17 22.10 -1.22
N ALA A 177 -14.13 21.17 -1.18
CA ALA A 177 -15.41 21.35 -1.87
C ALA A 177 -16.16 22.62 -1.41
N SER A 178 -16.04 22.96 -0.13
CA SER A 178 -16.68 24.16 0.45
C SER A 178 -15.92 25.46 0.18
N SER A 179 -14.67 25.39 -0.30
CA SER A 179 -13.82 26.58 -0.52
C SER A 179 -14.19 27.38 -1.76
N ASN A 180 -14.99 26.81 -2.67
CA ASN A 180 -15.38 27.44 -3.95
C ASN A 180 -14.19 28.01 -4.75
N GLY A 181 -13.06 27.31 -4.74
CA GLY A 181 -11.86 27.68 -5.48
C GLY A 181 -10.87 28.58 -4.76
N SER A 182 -11.14 28.98 -3.50
CA SER A 182 -10.23 29.84 -2.72
C SER A 182 -9.06 29.09 -2.08
N ALA A 183 -9.11 27.75 -2.02
CA ALA A 183 -8.14 26.91 -1.34
C ALA A 183 -7.69 25.72 -2.20
N LEU A 184 -6.64 25.07 -1.73
CA LEU A 184 -6.10 23.82 -2.24
C LEU A 184 -6.28 22.71 -1.18
N ALA A 185 -6.13 21.44 -1.57
CA ALA A 185 -6.04 20.35 -0.62
C ALA A 185 -4.93 19.39 -1.03
N MET A 186 -4.13 18.95 -0.08
CA MET A 186 -3.24 17.82 -0.22
C MET A 186 -4.03 16.53 0.07
N LEU A 187 -4.23 15.71 -0.94
CA LEU A 187 -5.02 14.50 -0.86
C LEU A 187 -4.21 13.29 -1.34
N PRO A 188 -4.20 12.18 -0.57
CA PRO A 188 -3.71 10.91 -1.09
C PRO A 188 -4.78 10.27 -2.00
N GLN A 189 -4.36 9.33 -2.87
CA GLN A 189 -5.31 8.38 -3.43
C GLN A 189 -5.82 7.44 -2.33
N PRO A 190 -7.10 7.05 -2.36
CA PRO A 190 -8.13 7.36 -3.37
C PRO A 190 -8.95 8.63 -3.09
N PHE A 191 -8.56 9.46 -2.13
CA PHE A 191 -9.32 10.67 -1.75
C PHE A 191 -9.27 11.77 -2.81
N ALA A 192 -8.15 11.90 -3.54
CA ALA A 192 -8.08 12.79 -4.70
C ALA A 192 -9.13 12.39 -5.76
N THR A 193 -9.21 11.12 -6.10
CA THR A 193 -10.25 10.59 -7.00
C THR A 193 -11.66 10.81 -6.45
N THR A 194 -11.86 10.62 -5.14
CA THR A 194 -13.15 10.86 -4.49
C THR A 194 -13.58 12.33 -4.64
N ALA A 195 -12.67 13.28 -4.41
CA ALA A 195 -12.94 14.72 -4.56
C ALA A 195 -13.37 15.05 -6.00
N MET A 196 -12.63 14.58 -7.00
CA MET A 196 -12.95 14.79 -8.42
C MET A 196 -14.27 14.13 -8.86
N MET A 197 -14.65 13.00 -8.23
CA MET A 197 -15.93 12.35 -8.51
C MET A 197 -17.12 13.07 -7.87
N GLN A 198 -16.93 13.68 -6.71
CA GLN A 198 -17.95 14.45 -6.00
C GLN A 198 -18.17 15.84 -6.62
N ASN A 199 -17.12 16.45 -7.12
CA ASN A 199 -17.17 17.74 -7.79
C ASN A 199 -16.25 17.73 -9.02
N LYS A 200 -16.85 17.91 -10.21
CA LYS A 200 -16.15 17.84 -11.49
C LYS A 200 -15.23 19.05 -11.76
N ASP A 201 -15.40 20.12 -11.02
CA ASP A 201 -14.54 21.31 -11.12
C ASP A 201 -13.25 21.14 -10.29
N ILE A 202 -13.15 20.08 -9.48
CA ILE A 202 -11.93 19.72 -8.73
C ILE A 202 -11.07 18.83 -9.59
N HIS A 203 -9.79 19.18 -9.69
CA HIS A 203 -8.77 18.47 -10.45
C HIS A 203 -7.50 18.26 -9.63
N ILE A 204 -6.67 17.31 -10.03
CA ILE A 204 -5.28 17.23 -9.59
C ILE A 204 -4.53 18.35 -10.30
N LEU A 205 -3.94 19.26 -9.55
CA LEU A 205 -3.19 20.40 -10.06
C LEU A 205 -1.68 20.23 -9.95
N TYR A 206 -1.22 19.32 -9.06
CA TYR A 206 0.20 19.06 -8.85
C TYR A 206 0.43 17.65 -8.34
N ASP A 207 1.40 16.97 -8.95
CA ASP A 207 1.88 15.67 -8.49
C ASP A 207 3.03 15.86 -7.50
N MET A 208 2.77 15.55 -6.23
CA MET A 208 3.77 15.69 -5.17
C MET A 208 4.81 14.56 -5.20
N ASN A 209 4.50 13.44 -5.85
CA ASN A 209 5.39 12.29 -5.91
C ASN A 209 6.57 12.59 -6.82
N ASP A 210 6.30 13.09 -8.03
CA ASP A 210 7.34 13.51 -8.98
C ASP A 210 8.18 14.66 -8.41
N ALA A 211 7.52 15.63 -7.75
CA ALA A 211 8.21 16.76 -7.13
C ALA A 211 9.13 16.31 -5.98
N PHE A 212 8.65 15.41 -5.14
CA PHE A 212 9.47 14.88 -4.04
C PHE A 212 10.68 14.12 -4.59
N GLU A 213 10.49 13.26 -5.58
CA GLU A 213 11.58 12.50 -6.21
C GLU A 213 12.63 13.42 -6.83
N ALA A 214 12.20 14.47 -7.52
CA ALA A 214 13.11 15.47 -8.10
C ALA A 214 13.95 16.22 -7.05
N ILE A 215 13.39 16.44 -5.84
CA ILE A 215 14.07 17.15 -4.73
C ILE A 215 14.95 16.19 -3.93
N ALA A 216 14.41 15.03 -3.56
CA ALA A 216 15.05 14.08 -2.62
C ALA A 216 15.96 13.05 -3.32
N GLY A 217 15.87 12.91 -4.66
CA GLY A 217 16.62 11.93 -5.44
C GLY A 217 16.16 10.47 -5.21
N THR A 218 14.99 10.30 -4.61
CA THR A 218 14.38 8.99 -4.31
C THR A 218 12.86 9.10 -4.41
N PRO A 219 12.15 8.04 -4.83
CA PRO A 219 10.69 8.05 -4.81
C PRO A 219 10.14 8.32 -3.40
N LEU A 220 8.98 8.95 -3.33
CA LEU A 220 8.22 9.03 -2.10
C LEU A 220 7.74 7.63 -1.70
N VAL A 221 8.16 7.13 -0.54
CA VAL A 221 7.74 5.83 -0.03
C VAL A 221 6.62 6.02 0.99
N THR A 222 5.41 5.70 0.59
CA THR A 222 4.24 5.90 1.46
C THR A 222 4.04 4.73 2.41
N GLY A 223 4.14 3.49 1.92
CA GLY A 223 3.85 2.29 2.68
C GLY A 223 4.89 1.19 2.54
N VAL A 224 5.02 0.43 3.62
CA VAL A 224 5.86 -0.77 3.69
C VAL A 224 5.09 -1.91 4.37
N VAL A 225 5.54 -3.12 4.11
CA VAL A 225 5.14 -4.31 4.87
C VAL A 225 6.26 -4.68 5.84
N VAL A 226 5.92 -4.81 7.11
CA VAL A 226 6.83 -5.26 8.16
C VAL A 226 6.36 -6.59 8.73
N ALA A 227 7.31 -7.40 9.21
CA ALA A 227 7.01 -8.56 10.04
C ALA A 227 7.76 -8.47 11.38
N ARG A 228 7.25 -9.18 12.38
CA ARG A 228 7.96 -9.33 13.65
C ARG A 228 9.21 -10.20 13.46
N LYS A 229 10.33 -9.79 14.05
CA LYS A 229 11.61 -10.52 13.96
C LYS A 229 11.55 -11.93 14.52
N ASP A 230 10.84 -12.14 15.62
CA ASP A 230 10.61 -13.46 16.19
C ASP A 230 9.81 -14.35 15.24
N PHE A 231 8.76 -13.82 14.61
CA PHE A 231 7.99 -14.54 13.60
C PHE A 231 8.83 -14.92 12.38
N ILE A 232 9.64 -13.99 11.86
CA ILE A 232 10.56 -14.28 10.73
C ILE A 232 11.49 -15.43 11.11
N LYS A 233 12.09 -15.36 12.30
CA LYS A 233 13.05 -16.38 12.78
C LYS A 233 12.42 -17.76 12.95
N GLU A 234 11.18 -17.81 13.43
CA GLU A 234 10.48 -19.07 13.73
C GLU A 234 9.79 -19.65 12.49
N HIS A 235 9.38 -18.81 11.53
CA HIS A 235 8.51 -19.16 10.39
C HIS A 235 8.99 -18.53 9.08
N GLU A 236 10.30 -18.63 8.78
CA GLU A 236 10.89 -18.02 7.57
C GLU A 236 10.22 -18.52 6.28
N SER A 237 9.83 -19.80 6.21
CA SER A 237 9.12 -20.35 5.05
C SER A 237 7.74 -19.73 4.86
N ALA A 238 7.03 -19.42 5.94
CA ALA A 238 5.74 -18.72 5.87
C ALA A 238 5.90 -17.27 5.39
N VAL A 239 6.96 -16.58 5.80
CA VAL A 239 7.29 -15.22 5.32
C VAL A 239 7.60 -15.22 3.82
N LYS A 240 8.39 -16.19 3.33
CA LYS A 240 8.69 -16.36 1.90
C LYS A 240 7.42 -16.64 1.09
N ALA A 241 6.56 -17.53 1.58
CA ALA A 241 5.27 -17.83 0.95
C ALA A 241 4.37 -16.58 0.91
N PHE A 242 4.34 -15.80 1.98
CA PHE A 242 3.60 -14.54 2.02
C PHE A 242 4.10 -13.54 0.95
N LEU A 243 5.40 -13.39 0.78
CA LEU A 243 5.98 -12.48 -0.21
C LEU A 243 5.66 -12.92 -1.65
N GLU A 244 5.68 -14.22 -1.95
CA GLU A 244 5.30 -14.76 -3.27
C GLU A 244 3.80 -14.54 -3.54
N ASP A 245 2.93 -14.85 -2.59
CA ASP A 245 1.50 -14.61 -2.72
C ASP A 245 1.19 -13.11 -2.82
N TYR A 246 1.92 -12.26 -2.09
CA TYR A 246 1.75 -10.82 -2.17
C TYR A 246 2.17 -10.27 -3.53
N LYS A 247 3.30 -10.74 -4.07
CA LYS A 247 3.73 -10.38 -5.42
C LYS A 247 2.66 -10.71 -6.46
N ALA A 248 2.11 -11.92 -6.41
CA ALA A 248 1.03 -12.33 -7.30
C ALA A 248 -0.23 -11.46 -7.12
N SER A 249 -0.56 -11.08 -5.87
CA SER A 249 -1.68 -10.17 -5.57
C SER A 249 -1.47 -8.77 -6.15
N VAL A 250 -0.28 -8.20 -6.04
CA VAL A 250 0.07 -6.89 -6.62
C VAL A 250 -0.01 -6.94 -8.15
N GLU A 251 0.52 -7.98 -8.78
CA GLU A 251 0.44 -8.18 -10.23
C GLU A 251 -1.03 -8.29 -10.69
N PHE A 252 -1.85 -9.03 -9.95
CA PHE A 252 -3.28 -9.12 -10.21
C PHE A 252 -3.97 -7.76 -10.12
N VAL A 253 -3.75 -7.01 -9.05
CA VAL A 253 -4.39 -5.70 -8.80
C VAL A 253 -4.03 -4.70 -9.89
N ASN A 254 -2.76 -4.66 -10.30
CA ASN A 254 -2.28 -3.74 -11.32
C ASN A 254 -2.73 -4.11 -12.75
N SER A 255 -3.02 -5.41 -13.00
CA SER A 255 -3.39 -5.90 -14.33
C SER A 255 -4.90 -6.08 -14.53
N ASN A 256 -5.68 -6.20 -13.44
CA ASN A 256 -7.10 -6.56 -13.47
C ASN A 256 -7.94 -5.52 -12.70
N THR A 257 -7.85 -4.25 -13.11
CA THR A 257 -8.45 -3.09 -12.40
C THR A 257 -9.93 -3.30 -12.04
N LYS A 258 -10.72 -3.92 -12.91
CA LYS A 258 -12.14 -4.15 -12.67
C LYS A 258 -12.35 -5.12 -11.52
N GLU A 259 -11.80 -6.32 -11.63
CA GLU A 259 -11.94 -7.39 -10.65
C GLU A 259 -11.30 -6.96 -9.30
N ALA A 260 -10.14 -6.31 -9.34
CA ALA A 260 -9.52 -5.75 -8.17
C ALA A 260 -10.40 -4.72 -7.46
N SER A 261 -11.09 -3.85 -8.23
CA SER A 261 -12.01 -2.85 -7.65
C SER A 261 -13.20 -3.50 -6.95
N GLU A 262 -13.74 -4.59 -7.50
CA GLU A 262 -14.83 -5.34 -6.89
C GLU A 262 -14.37 -5.99 -5.57
N LEU A 263 -13.15 -6.54 -5.52
CA LEU A 263 -12.56 -7.07 -4.28
C LEU A 263 -12.30 -5.97 -3.25
N ILE A 264 -11.77 -4.82 -3.67
CA ILE A 264 -11.54 -3.65 -2.80
C ILE A 264 -12.84 -3.20 -2.10
N GLU A 265 -13.97 -3.18 -2.83
CA GLU A 265 -15.27 -2.88 -2.23
C GLU A 265 -15.78 -4.03 -1.35
N LYS A 266 -15.62 -5.28 -1.77
CA LYS A 266 -15.99 -6.48 -1.00
C LYS A 266 -15.35 -6.47 0.39
N TYR A 267 -14.10 -6.08 0.49
CA TYR A 267 -13.37 -5.99 1.77
C TYR A 267 -13.52 -4.64 2.49
N GLY A 268 -14.41 -3.76 2.02
CA GLY A 268 -14.76 -2.52 2.71
C GLY A 268 -13.63 -1.49 2.77
N ILE A 269 -12.73 -1.49 1.79
CA ILE A 269 -11.64 -0.50 1.70
C ILE A 269 -12.22 0.80 1.13
N ILE A 270 -12.77 0.75 -0.10
CA ILE A 270 -13.49 1.86 -0.74
C ILE A 270 -14.44 1.32 -1.82
N LYS A 271 -15.39 2.15 -2.28
CA LYS A 271 -16.34 1.78 -3.34
C LYS A 271 -15.63 1.42 -4.65
N ALA A 272 -16.09 0.37 -5.33
CA ALA A 272 -15.49 -0.14 -6.57
C ALA A 272 -15.38 0.94 -7.66
N ALA A 273 -16.38 1.79 -7.80
CA ALA A 273 -16.37 2.88 -8.78
C ALA A 273 -15.26 3.90 -8.54
N VAL A 274 -14.87 4.14 -7.28
CA VAL A 274 -13.74 4.99 -6.91
C VAL A 274 -12.44 4.23 -7.12
N ALA A 275 -12.35 2.99 -6.62
CA ALA A 275 -11.17 2.14 -6.75
C ALA A 275 -10.73 1.99 -8.21
N ALA A 276 -11.67 1.71 -9.14
CA ALA A 276 -11.39 1.56 -10.56
C ALA A 276 -10.69 2.77 -11.19
N LYS A 277 -11.01 3.98 -10.71
CA LYS A 277 -10.40 5.21 -11.20
C LYS A 277 -9.12 5.58 -10.45
N ALA A 278 -9.02 5.19 -9.17
CA ALA A 278 -7.89 5.53 -8.32
C ALA A 278 -6.70 4.59 -8.50
N LEU A 279 -6.93 3.29 -8.78
CA LEU A 279 -5.89 2.26 -8.84
C LEU A 279 -4.68 2.64 -9.71
N PRO A 280 -4.85 3.23 -10.93
CA PRO A 280 -3.71 3.63 -11.75
C PRO A 280 -2.79 4.68 -11.10
N TYR A 281 -3.27 5.38 -10.08
CA TYR A 281 -2.56 6.44 -9.35
C TYR A 281 -2.20 6.05 -7.91
N CYS A 282 -2.46 4.81 -7.52
CA CYS A 282 -2.16 4.32 -6.17
C CYS A 282 -0.73 3.81 -6.01
N ASN A 283 0.04 3.71 -7.10
CA ASN A 283 1.43 3.26 -7.12
C ASN A 283 1.68 2.02 -6.23
N ILE A 284 0.76 1.05 -6.35
CA ILE A 284 0.82 -0.23 -5.65
C ILE A 284 1.96 -1.06 -6.23
N THR A 285 2.87 -1.51 -5.38
CA THR A 285 4.08 -2.24 -5.79
C THR A 285 4.44 -3.30 -4.76
N LEU A 286 5.49 -4.07 -5.03
CA LEU A 286 6.23 -4.84 -4.05
C LEU A 286 7.71 -4.82 -4.42
N ILE A 287 8.48 -4.00 -3.72
CA ILE A 287 9.93 -3.89 -3.87
C ILE A 287 10.58 -4.57 -2.66
N THR A 288 11.42 -5.58 -2.90
CA THR A 288 12.03 -6.43 -1.87
C THR A 288 13.55 -6.54 -2.04
N GLY A 289 14.24 -7.15 -1.08
CA GLY A 289 15.69 -7.43 -1.15
C GLY A 289 16.54 -6.16 -1.24
N ASN A 290 17.62 -6.21 -2.01
CA ASN A 290 18.58 -5.11 -2.12
C ASN A 290 17.96 -3.79 -2.63
N GLU A 291 16.94 -3.87 -3.49
CA GLU A 291 16.27 -2.65 -3.98
C GLU A 291 15.38 -2.01 -2.90
N LEU A 292 14.79 -2.81 -2.01
CA LEU A 292 14.12 -2.32 -0.81
C LEU A 292 15.09 -1.50 0.05
N GLU A 293 16.24 -2.07 0.43
CA GLU A 293 17.22 -1.41 1.27
C GLU A 293 17.68 -0.08 0.63
N LYS A 294 18.09 -0.15 -0.65
CA LYS A 294 18.56 1.02 -1.39
C LYS A 294 17.53 2.16 -1.44
N THR A 295 16.27 1.85 -1.78
CA THR A 295 15.23 2.87 -1.94
C THR A 295 14.78 3.42 -0.58
N LEU A 296 14.54 2.53 0.38
CA LEU A 296 14.01 2.93 1.69
C LEU A 296 15.05 3.66 2.54
N SER A 297 16.35 3.29 2.47
CA SER A 297 17.39 3.97 3.23
C SER A 297 17.53 5.44 2.80
N VAL A 298 17.61 5.70 1.49
CA VAL A 298 17.69 7.08 0.96
C VAL A 298 16.46 7.90 1.33
N TYR A 299 15.27 7.29 1.26
CA TYR A 299 14.04 7.95 1.70
C TYR A 299 14.07 8.30 3.19
N LEU A 300 14.49 7.37 4.06
CA LEU A 300 14.59 7.63 5.50
C LEU A 300 15.69 8.64 5.84
N GLU A 301 16.80 8.70 5.08
CA GLU A 301 17.82 9.72 5.20
C GLU A 301 17.26 11.12 4.89
N ALA A 302 16.45 11.25 3.84
CA ALA A 302 15.78 12.51 3.51
C ALA A 302 14.84 12.97 4.64
N LEU A 303 14.05 12.06 5.20
CA LEU A 303 13.19 12.36 6.35
C LEU A 303 14.01 12.71 7.61
N TYR A 304 15.10 11.98 7.86
CA TYR A 304 15.99 12.25 8.99
C TYR A 304 16.61 13.63 8.91
N ALA A 305 17.11 14.02 7.75
CA ALA A 305 17.70 15.33 7.52
C ALA A 305 16.70 16.48 7.77
N GLN A 306 15.44 16.27 7.44
CA GLN A 306 14.37 17.23 7.67
C GLN A 306 13.93 17.28 9.14
N ASN A 307 13.66 16.11 9.73
CA ASN A 307 13.19 15.99 11.11
C ASN A 307 13.53 14.60 11.68
N PRO A 308 14.59 14.46 12.48
CA PRO A 308 14.99 13.17 13.06
C PRO A 308 13.86 12.43 13.83
N LYS A 309 12.92 13.18 14.42
CA LYS A 309 11.78 12.57 15.15
C LYS A 309 10.83 11.81 14.24
N SER A 310 10.78 12.16 12.95
CA SER A 310 9.89 11.53 11.96
C SER A 310 10.14 10.02 11.81
N ILE A 311 11.37 9.59 12.05
CA ILE A 311 11.81 8.19 11.89
C ILE A 311 12.29 7.54 13.21
N GLY A 312 12.01 8.15 14.36
CA GLY A 312 12.42 7.64 15.67
C GLY A 312 13.84 8.05 16.09
N GLN A 313 14.28 9.23 15.68
CA GLN A 313 15.49 9.96 16.10
C GLN A 313 16.84 9.44 15.58
N LYS A 314 16.88 8.30 14.91
CA LYS A 314 18.09 7.74 14.29
C LYS A 314 17.73 6.94 13.04
N LEU A 315 18.69 6.81 12.14
CA LEU A 315 18.54 5.90 11.00
C LEU A 315 18.53 4.45 11.49
N PRO A 316 17.68 3.57 10.91
CA PRO A 316 17.69 2.16 11.23
C PRO A 316 19.02 1.49 10.85
N ALA A 317 19.39 0.41 11.57
CA ALA A 317 20.52 -0.42 11.24
C ALA A 317 20.19 -1.45 10.14
N ALA A 318 21.19 -2.15 9.62
CA ALA A 318 21.03 -3.09 8.50
C ALA A 318 20.00 -4.20 8.77
N ASP A 319 19.85 -4.63 10.02
CA ASP A 319 18.87 -5.66 10.44
C ASP A 319 17.42 -5.15 10.51
N PHE A 320 17.17 -3.94 10.00
CA PHE A 320 15.84 -3.41 9.74
C PHE A 320 15.26 -3.92 8.41
N TYR A 321 16.12 -4.30 7.48
CA TYR A 321 15.73 -4.73 6.13
C TYR A 321 15.82 -6.25 6.03
N TYR A 322 14.74 -6.88 5.60
CA TYR A 322 14.71 -8.30 5.24
C TYR A 322 15.28 -8.49 3.83
N LEU A 323 16.47 -9.12 3.71
CA LEU A 323 17.23 -9.27 2.46
C LEU A 323 17.26 -10.71 1.96
#